data_6848b708a1e2bd611f1a27d0c610ef14
#
_entry.id   6848b708a1e2bd611f1a27d0c610ef14
#
_cell.length_a   1.000
_cell.length_b   1.000
_cell.length_c   1.000
_cell.angle_alpha   90.00
_cell.angle_beta   90.00
_cell.angle_gamma   90.00
#
_symmetry.space_group_name_H-M   'P 1'
#
loop_
_entity.id
_entity.type
_entity.pdbx_description
1 polymer ?
#
loop_
_entity_poly.entity_id
_entity_poly.type
_entity_poly.pdbx_seq_one_letter_code
_entity_poly.pdbx_strand_id
1 'polypeptide(L)'
;ARLLYAPAFPDSAEEQKLYVGSSSFDDLNDLWDKIDAAMVSVYDYPSVPDEDTIKRFGSTLHDRKAVGNLLSYFYDVHGNIIEGLNDCAIHIPLNKLRNSKKVICFVEKATPQAVYGALKTGLVTHIIITEQIAEQVLAI
;
A
#
# COMPACT_ATOMS: atom_id res chain seq x y z
N ALA A 1 9.67 18.10 -7.32
CA ALA A 1 9.46 16.78 -6.71
C ALA A 1 9.93 16.80 -5.27
N ARG A 2 9.23 16.10 -4.39
CA ARG A 2 9.62 15.82 -3.01
C ARG A 2 9.79 14.32 -2.89
N LEU A 3 10.87 13.89 -2.24
CA LEU A 3 11.15 12.48 -1.98
C LEU A 3 10.92 12.21 -0.50
N LEU A 4 10.36 11.06 -0.20
CA LEU A 4 10.26 10.53 1.15
C LEU A 4 11.58 9.83 1.48
N TYR A 5 12.45 10.51 2.23
CA TYR A 5 13.72 9.96 2.69
C TYR A 5 13.54 9.21 4.02
N ALA A 6 12.69 8.18 4.01
CA ALA A 6 12.43 7.36 5.17
C ALA A 6 12.12 5.92 4.72
N PRO A 7 12.42 4.91 5.55
CA PRO A 7 12.00 3.54 5.28
C PRO A 7 10.47 3.44 5.36
N ALA A 8 9.88 2.51 4.60
CA ALA A 8 8.43 2.25 4.70
C ALA A 8 8.06 1.72 6.09
N PHE A 9 8.92 0.91 6.68
CA PHE A 9 8.77 0.36 8.03
C PHE A 9 10.04 0.61 8.85
N PRO A 10 10.11 1.71 9.62
CA PRO A 10 11.17 1.95 10.60
C PRO A 10 11.29 0.80 11.61
N ASP A 11 12.48 0.61 12.19
CA ASP A 11 12.74 -0.50 13.11
C ASP A 11 11.98 -0.38 14.43
N SER A 12 11.59 0.84 14.81
CA SER A 12 10.83 1.11 16.04
C SER A 12 9.85 2.26 15.90
N ALA A 13 8.90 2.34 16.83
CA ALA A 13 7.97 3.46 16.93
C ALA A 13 8.69 4.78 17.29
N GLU A 14 9.79 4.70 18.03
CA GLU A 14 10.64 5.86 18.34
C GLU A 14 11.31 6.39 17.08
N GLU A 15 11.83 5.52 16.25
CA GLU A 15 12.43 5.90 14.98
C GLU A 15 11.40 6.50 14.03
N GLN A 16 10.21 5.91 13.93
CA GLN A 16 9.11 6.46 13.16
C GLN A 16 8.80 7.91 13.59
N LYS A 17 8.72 8.17 14.91
CA LYS A 17 8.44 9.50 15.45
C LYS A 17 9.52 10.51 15.08
N LEU A 18 10.80 10.10 14.99
CA LEU A 18 11.89 10.98 14.56
C LEU A 18 11.70 11.42 13.11
N TYR A 19 11.33 10.51 12.20
CA TYR A 19 11.04 10.86 10.81
C TYR A 19 9.83 11.77 10.70
N VAL A 20 8.72 11.38 11.31
CA VAL A 20 7.43 12.08 11.23
C VAL A 20 7.49 13.46 11.91
N GLY A 21 8.31 13.62 12.96
CA GLY A 21 8.50 14.89 13.67
C GLY A 21 9.50 15.84 13.01
N SER A 22 10.04 15.49 11.86
CA SER A 22 10.99 16.38 11.15
C SER A 22 10.24 17.44 10.33
N SER A 23 10.85 18.63 10.20
CA SER A 23 10.29 19.72 9.38
C SER A 23 10.12 19.34 7.90
N SER A 24 10.95 18.43 7.39
CA SER A 24 10.81 17.89 6.04
C SER A 24 9.55 17.06 5.87
N PHE A 25 9.05 16.47 6.96
CA PHE A 25 7.83 15.67 6.95
C PHE A 25 6.56 16.55 7.01
N ASP A 26 6.64 17.71 7.67
CA ASP A 26 5.54 18.69 7.70
C ASP A 26 5.19 19.16 6.27
N ASP A 27 6.22 19.51 5.48
CA ASP A 27 6.05 19.87 4.06
C ASP A 27 5.38 18.74 3.25
N LEU A 28 5.72 17.48 3.55
CA LEU A 28 5.16 16.33 2.87
C LEU A 28 3.69 16.09 3.27
N ASN A 29 3.36 16.26 4.55
CA ASN A 29 1.98 16.18 5.04
C ASN A 29 1.09 17.23 4.36
N ASP A 30 1.57 18.45 4.20
CA ASP A 30 0.86 19.52 3.50
C ASP A 30 0.63 19.20 2.02
N LEU A 31 1.57 18.49 1.38
CA LEU A 31 1.41 18.01 0.01
C LEU A 31 0.38 16.89 -0.08
N TRP A 32 0.37 15.96 0.88
CA TRP A 32 -0.61 14.89 0.93
C TRP A 32 -2.04 15.41 1.16
N ASP A 33 -2.21 16.51 1.88
CA ASP A 33 -3.53 17.14 2.06
C ASP A 33 -4.06 17.78 0.77
N LYS A 34 -3.19 18.05 -0.18
CA LYS A 34 -3.51 18.69 -1.47
C LYS A 34 -3.42 17.72 -2.66
N ILE A 35 -3.30 16.41 -2.40
CA ILE A 35 -3.10 15.43 -3.45
C ILE A 35 -4.37 15.28 -4.31
N ASP A 36 -4.27 15.54 -5.61
CA ASP A 36 -5.35 15.33 -6.57
C ASP A 36 -5.35 13.92 -7.16
N ALA A 37 -4.16 13.36 -7.36
CA ALA A 37 -4.01 12.03 -7.95
C ALA A 37 -2.82 11.29 -7.33
N ALA A 38 -3.02 10.03 -7.01
CA ALA A 38 -1.97 9.10 -6.60
C ALA A 38 -1.73 8.07 -7.70
N MET A 39 -0.47 7.77 -7.99
CA MET A 39 -0.06 6.67 -8.85
C MET A 39 0.52 5.58 -7.97
N VAL A 40 -0.04 4.39 -8.04
CA VAL A 40 0.30 3.27 -7.17
C VAL A 40 0.50 1.99 -7.97
N SER A 41 1.16 1.00 -7.38
CA SER A 41 1.29 -0.33 -7.96
C SER A 41 0.77 -1.39 -7.00
N VAL A 42 0.21 -2.46 -7.55
CA VAL A 42 -0.12 -3.68 -6.79
C VAL A 42 1.11 -4.56 -6.74
N TYR A 43 1.42 -5.06 -5.56
CA TYR A 43 2.40 -6.11 -5.35
C TYR A 43 1.76 -7.33 -4.70
N ASP A 44 2.17 -8.51 -5.12
CA ASP A 44 1.73 -9.76 -4.51
C ASP A 44 2.27 -9.90 -3.07
N TYR A 45 1.60 -10.69 -2.27
CA TYR A 45 2.14 -11.25 -1.04
C TYR A 45 2.01 -12.78 -1.11
N PRO A 46 3.08 -13.55 -0.85
CA PRO A 46 4.42 -13.21 -0.34
C PRO A 46 5.50 -13.08 -1.44
N SER A 47 5.29 -12.38 -2.52
CA SER A 47 6.21 -12.40 -3.66
C SER A 47 7.39 -11.43 -3.56
N VAL A 48 7.40 -10.52 -2.61
CA VAL A 48 8.50 -9.56 -2.47
C VAL A 48 9.43 -10.00 -1.35
N PRO A 49 10.72 -10.21 -1.63
CA PRO A 49 11.70 -10.51 -0.61
C PRO A 49 12.08 -9.25 0.18
N ASP A 50 11.14 -8.71 0.93
CA ASP A 50 11.46 -7.87 2.06
C ASP A 50 11.55 -8.81 3.27
N GLU A 51 12.75 -9.35 3.48
CA GLU A 51 13.02 -10.28 4.57
C GLU A 51 12.65 -9.68 5.93
N ASP A 52 12.83 -8.39 6.11
CA ASP A 52 12.51 -7.69 7.35
C ASP A 52 10.99 -7.58 7.57
N THR A 53 10.22 -7.27 6.55
CA THR A 53 8.75 -7.28 6.63
C THR A 53 8.23 -8.69 6.92
N ILE A 54 8.77 -9.72 6.26
CA ILE A 54 8.39 -11.11 6.52
C ILE A 54 8.76 -11.53 7.96
N LYS A 55 9.93 -11.15 8.43
CA LYS A 55 10.40 -11.45 9.78
C LYS A 55 9.53 -10.80 10.86
N ARG A 56 9.13 -9.57 10.66
CA ARG A 56 8.35 -8.78 11.62
C ARG A 56 6.85 -9.06 11.58
N PHE A 57 6.29 -9.25 10.40
CA PHE A 57 4.85 -9.28 10.17
C PHE A 57 4.34 -10.55 9.49
N GLY A 58 5.23 -11.44 9.06
CA GLY A 58 4.89 -12.60 8.24
C GLY A 58 3.82 -13.51 8.86
N SER A 59 3.86 -13.74 10.16
CA SER A 59 2.82 -14.52 10.86
C SER A 59 1.45 -13.82 10.78
N THR A 60 1.40 -12.52 11.09
CA THR A 60 0.16 -11.72 11.02
C THR A 60 -0.39 -11.69 9.60
N LEU A 61 0.46 -11.47 8.61
CA LEU A 61 0.06 -11.42 7.20
C LEU A 61 -0.46 -12.78 6.72
N HIS A 62 0.18 -13.87 7.12
CA HIS A 62 -0.25 -15.23 6.83
C HIS A 62 -1.61 -15.54 7.47
N ASP A 63 -1.75 -15.28 8.79
CA ASP A 63 -2.98 -15.58 9.54
C ASP A 63 -4.17 -14.76 9.03
N ARG A 64 -3.92 -13.54 8.58
CA ARG A 64 -4.90 -12.65 7.98
C ARG A 64 -5.10 -12.86 6.47
N LYS A 65 -4.42 -13.87 5.89
CA LYS A 65 -4.53 -14.25 4.48
C LYS A 65 -4.28 -13.10 3.51
N ALA A 66 -3.20 -12.34 3.77
CA ALA A 66 -2.78 -11.29 2.86
C ALA A 66 -2.56 -11.85 1.46
N VAL A 67 -3.03 -11.16 0.44
CA VAL A 67 -2.84 -11.52 -0.98
C VAL A 67 -1.98 -10.52 -1.73
N GLY A 68 -1.87 -9.29 -1.22
CA GLY A 68 -1.08 -8.24 -1.85
C GLY A 68 -0.99 -6.99 -1.00
N ASN A 69 -0.31 -5.98 -1.55
CA ASN A 69 -0.24 -4.66 -0.93
C ASN A 69 -0.27 -3.52 -1.95
N LEU A 70 -0.72 -2.36 -1.47
CA LEU A 70 -0.70 -1.04 -2.12
C LEU A 70 -0.04 -0.06 -1.15
N LEU A 71 1.09 0.55 -1.53
CA LEU A 71 1.77 1.54 -0.67
C LEU A 71 2.03 1.02 0.76
N SER A 72 2.42 -0.24 0.89
CA SER A 72 2.59 -0.94 2.19
C SER A 72 1.30 -1.19 2.99
N TYR A 73 0.13 -0.88 2.45
CA TYR A 73 -1.14 -1.36 2.98
C TYR A 73 -1.41 -2.77 2.48
N PHE A 74 -1.23 -3.75 3.34
CA PHE A 74 -1.54 -5.15 3.04
C PHE A 74 -3.04 -5.40 3.15
N TYR A 75 -3.57 -6.26 2.31
CA TYR A 75 -5.00 -6.58 2.26
C TYR A 75 -5.25 -8.05 1.91
N ASP A 76 -6.41 -8.55 2.33
CA ASP A 76 -6.91 -9.86 1.95
C ASP A 76 -7.64 -9.83 0.58
N VAL A 77 -8.10 -10.99 0.09
CA VAL A 77 -8.82 -11.11 -1.17
C VAL A 77 -10.16 -10.36 -1.19
N HIS A 78 -10.73 -10.07 -0.03
CA HIS A 78 -11.99 -9.32 0.11
C HIS A 78 -11.76 -7.80 0.17
N GLY A 79 -10.49 -7.35 0.16
CA GLY A 79 -10.10 -5.94 0.24
C GLY A 79 -10.06 -5.39 1.65
N ASN A 80 -10.11 -6.24 2.68
CA ASN A 80 -9.94 -5.80 4.05
C ASN A 80 -8.47 -5.44 4.30
N ILE A 81 -8.20 -4.20 4.68
CA ILE A 81 -6.86 -3.77 5.06
C ILE A 81 -6.46 -4.46 6.36
N ILE A 82 -5.26 -5.06 6.38
CA ILE A 82 -4.71 -5.74 7.56
C ILE A 82 -4.14 -4.69 8.49
N GLU A 83 -4.79 -4.51 9.63
CA GLU A 83 -4.40 -3.57 10.67
C GLU A 83 -3.25 -4.11 11.54
N GLY A 84 -2.60 -3.21 12.30
CA GLY A 84 -1.53 -3.54 13.23
C GLY A 84 -0.12 -3.43 12.63
N LEU A 85 0.02 -3.35 11.30
CA LEU A 85 1.30 -3.08 10.64
C LEU A 85 1.52 -1.58 10.45
N ASN A 86 0.43 -0.83 10.35
CA ASN A 86 0.44 0.58 10.00
C ASN A 86 0.95 1.49 11.12
N ASP A 87 0.95 1.01 12.36
CA ASP A 87 1.42 1.78 13.53
C ASP A 87 2.91 2.13 13.47
N CYS A 88 3.69 1.37 12.68
CA CYS A 88 5.10 1.62 12.44
C CYS A 88 5.40 2.10 11.02
N ALA A 89 4.42 2.14 10.12
CA ALA A 89 4.65 2.48 8.71
C ALA A 89 4.76 3.99 8.49
N ILE A 90 5.58 4.37 7.51
CA ILE A 90 5.67 5.74 6.99
C ILE A 90 5.18 5.73 5.55
N HIS A 91 3.93 6.11 5.38
CA HIS A 91 3.25 6.21 4.10
C HIS A 91 2.14 7.26 4.17
N ILE A 92 1.55 7.61 3.02
CA ILE A 92 0.38 8.49 3.01
C ILE A 92 -0.76 7.86 3.83
N PRO A 93 -1.39 8.58 4.77
CA PRO A 93 -2.54 8.07 5.53
C PRO A 93 -3.70 7.67 4.62
N LEU A 94 -4.41 6.57 4.96
CA LEU A 94 -5.53 6.05 4.15
C LEU A 94 -6.64 7.09 3.92
N ASN A 95 -6.95 7.91 4.92
CA ASN A 95 -7.95 8.96 4.78
C ASN A 95 -7.55 10.01 3.74
N LYS A 96 -6.27 10.38 3.67
CA LYS A 96 -5.76 11.31 2.66
C LYS A 96 -5.78 10.67 1.27
N LEU A 97 -5.40 9.39 1.17
CA LEU A 97 -5.46 8.65 -0.08
C LEU A 97 -6.91 8.51 -0.59
N ARG A 98 -7.87 8.21 0.30
CA ARG A 98 -9.30 8.13 -0.04
C ARG A 98 -9.90 9.47 -0.47
N ASN A 99 -9.37 10.58 0.03
CA ASN A 99 -9.82 11.92 -0.34
C ASN A 99 -9.22 12.41 -1.66
N SER A 100 -8.22 11.73 -2.21
CA SER A 100 -7.69 12.06 -3.53
C SER A 100 -8.73 11.79 -4.61
N LYS A 101 -8.78 12.65 -5.64
CA LYS A 101 -9.75 12.51 -6.73
C LYS A 101 -9.52 11.27 -7.59
N LYS A 102 -8.25 10.86 -7.68
CA LYS A 102 -7.84 9.72 -8.51
C LYS A 102 -6.77 8.90 -7.81
N VAL A 103 -6.98 7.60 -7.72
CA VAL A 103 -5.97 6.62 -7.38
C VAL A 103 -5.80 5.72 -8.60
N ILE A 104 -4.72 5.92 -9.33
CA ILE A 104 -4.42 5.23 -10.58
C ILE A 104 -3.46 4.09 -10.26
N CYS A 105 -3.94 2.87 -10.43
CA CYS A 105 -3.18 1.67 -10.14
C CYS A 105 -2.57 1.09 -11.42
N PHE A 106 -1.25 0.88 -11.40
CA PHE A 106 -0.52 0.18 -12.46
C PHE A 106 -0.27 -1.26 -12.03
N VAL A 107 -0.62 -2.21 -12.89
CA VAL A 107 -0.41 -3.63 -12.67
C VAL A 107 0.50 -4.17 -13.77
N GLU A 108 1.77 -4.37 -13.44
CA GLU A 108 2.74 -4.97 -14.36
C GLU A 108 2.77 -6.49 -14.23
N LYS A 109 2.96 -6.96 -12.99
CA LYS A 109 2.99 -8.38 -12.64
C LYS A 109 2.35 -8.54 -11.27
N ALA A 110 1.19 -9.14 -11.23
CA ALA A 110 0.53 -9.46 -9.98
C ALA A 110 -0.41 -10.65 -10.19
N THR A 111 -0.67 -11.43 -9.14
CA THR A 111 -1.67 -12.49 -9.19
C THR A 111 -3.07 -11.90 -9.34
N PRO A 112 -4.00 -12.61 -10.00
CA PRO A 112 -5.39 -12.16 -10.09
C PRO A 112 -6.02 -11.88 -8.72
N GLN A 113 -5.67 -12.67 -7.70
CA GLN A 113 -6.14 -12.49 -6.32
C GLN A 113 -5.66 -11.18 -5.69
N ALA A 114 -4.39 -10.82 -5.91
CA ALA A 114 -3.85 -9.55 -5.41
C ALA A 114 -4.55 -8.36 -6.09
N VAL A 115 -4.75 -8.42 -7.40
CA VAL A 115 -5.46 -7.37 -8.15
C VAL A 115 -6.92 -7.28 -7.72
N TYR A 116 -7.60 -8.41 -7.61
CA TYR A 116 -8.98 -8.45 -7.15
C TYR A 116 -9.15 -7.85 -5.75
N GLY A 117 -8.29 -8.27 -4.80
CA GLY A 117 -8.25 -7.69 -3.45
C GLY A 117 -7.99 -6.18 -3.48
N ALA A 118 -7.05 -5.71 -4.30
CA ALA A 118 -6.78 -4.28 -4.45
C ALA A 118 -8.02 -3.49 -4.89
N LEU A 119 -8.76 -3.99 -5.88
CA LEU A 119 -10.01 -3.37 -6.34
C LEU A 119 -11.08 -3.39 -5.23
N LYS A 120 -11.16 -4.47 -4.46
CA LYS A 120 -12.09 -4.60 -3.33
C LYS A 120 -11.79 -3.67 -2.16
N THR A 121 -10.57 -3.15 -2.03
CA THR A 121 -10.25 -2.14 -0.99
C THR A 121 -11.06 -0.86 -1.13
N GLY A 122 -11.60 -0.58 -2.33
CA GLY A 122 -12.27 0.67 -2.66
C GLY A 122 -11.33 1.89 -2.77
N LEU A 123 -10.01 1.67 -2.73
CA LEU A 123 -9.01 2.74 -2.89
C LEU A 123 -8.77 3.08 -4.35
N VAL A 124 -8.73 2.07 -5.22
CA VAL A 124 -8.39 2.22 -6.64
C VAL A 124 -9.58 2.78 -7.42
N THR A 125 -9.39 3.92 -8.10
CA THR A 125 -10.41 4.55 -8.95
C THR A 125 -10.19 4.28 -10.43
N HIS A 126 -8.92 4.07 -10.83
CA HIS A 126 -8.51 3.78 -12.20
C HIS A 126 -7.45 2.68 -12.17
N ILE A 127 -7.53 1.75 -13.10
CA ILE A 127 -6.55 0.67 -13.22
C ILE A 127 -5.99 0.61 -14.64
N ILE A 128 -4.68 0.43 -14.73
CA ILE A 128 -3.96 0.16 -15.96
C ILE A 128 -3.39 -1.25 -15.84
N ILE A 129 -3.88 -2.16 -16.65
CA ILE A 129 -3.67 -3.59 -16.52
C ILE A 129 -3.61 -4.24 -17.91
N THR A 130 -2.92 -5.35 -18.05
CA THR A 130 -2.95 -6.15 -19.29
C THR A 130 -4.29 -6.87 -19.44
N GLU A 131 -4.72 -7.08 -20.69
CA GLU A 131 -5.94 -7.82 -21.01
C GLU A 131 -5.96 -9.21 -20.34
N GLN A 132 -4.84 -9.92 -20.41
CA GLN A 132 -4.69 -11.25 -19.82
C GLN A 132 -4.98 -11.28 -18.32
N ILE A 133 -4.42 -10.33 -17.56
CA ILE A 133 -4.68 -10.27 -16.11
C ILE A 133 -6.12 -9.82 -15.84
N ALA A 134 -6.65 -8.89 -16.65
CA ALA A 134 -8.03 -8.44 -16.51
C ALA A 134 -9.05 -9.57 -16.69
N GLU A 135 -8.87 -10.43 -17.71
CA GLU A 135 -9.70 -11.62 -17.92
C GLU A 135 -9.65 -12.58 -16.73
N GLN A 136 -8.46 -12.82 -16.17
CA GLN A 136 -8.30 -13.67 -15.00
C GLN A 136 -8.97 -13.09 -13.74
N VAL A 137 -8.90 -11.77 -13.56
CA VAL A 137 -9.57 -11.08 -12.44
C VAL A 137 -11.10 -11.14 -12.57
N LEU A 138 -11.63 -11.03 -13.80
CA LEU A 138 -13.06 -11.13 -14.06
C LEU A 138 -13.61 -12.54 -13.88
N ALA A 139 -12.75 -13.56 -13.87
CA ALA A 139 -13.11 -14.97 -13.66
C ALA A 139 -13.17 -15.38 -12.17
N ILE A 140 -12.77 -14.50 -11.24
CA ILE A 140 -12.86 -14.72 -9.79
C ILE A 140 -14.26 -14.42 -9.28
#